data_2f871d63867065388761264dee467e35
#
_entry.id   2f871d63867065388761264dee467e35
#
_cell.length_a   1.000
_cell.length_b   1.000
_cell.length_c   1.000
_cell.angle_alpha   90.00
_cell.angle_beta   90.00
_cell.angle_gamma   90.00
#
_symmetry.space_group_name_H-M   'P 1'
#
loop_
_entity.id
_entity.type
_entity.pdbx_description
1 polymer ?
#
loop_
_entity_poly.entity_id
_entity_poly.type
_entity_poly.pdbx_seq_one_letter_code
_entity_poly.pdbx_strand_id
1 'polypeptide(L)'
;MFRKPAAREIRWLCYLTVVLLVAAWRYLPRPWHPTHTLETAHYRIYSTATPQQINRTARALEFLYAAYSNRLGTVKGWQADHPKLQVKLYQDRAEMRRINPGLGWAEAFYREPCCRAYFSEGDINPYFWMTHECTHQLNHEVAHLELAQWLEEGFATYFSTSQIRSNGLAVGRIDQNTYPVWWIDDLATSSNLTANIENGSVIPLRAIITGSGGPSMNGKFNLYYLHWWTLTHFLFESPKYRDHVLALAQRGGDLAAFEELIGPVDQVQTEWHDYVRHLKSVLAGRDRETLKQLKVHRPFE
;
A
#
# COMPACT_ATOMS: atom_id res chain seq x y z
N MET A 1 -1.00 33.21 -46.16
CA MET A 1 0.45 33.49 -46.31
C MET A 1 1.11 33.19 -44.97
N PHE A 2 1.74 32.04 -44.81
CA PHE A 2 2.39 31.67 -43.52
C PHE A 2 3.70 32.45 -43.40
N ARG A 3 3.83 33.21 -42.30
CA ARG A 3 5.06 33.98 -42.01
C ARG A 3 6.19 32.99 -41.70
N LYS A 4 7.31 33.07 -42.41
CA LYS A 4 8.51 32.25 -42.07
C LYS A 4 8.98 32.62 -40.66
N PRO A 5 9.19 31.64 -39.78
CA PRO A 5 9.63 31.90 -38.40
C PRO A 5 11.01 32.57 -38.40
N ALA A 6 11.21 33.54 -37.51
CA ALA A 6 12.49 34.18 -37.32
C ALA A 6 13.55 33.21 -36.76
N ALA A 7 14.82 33.40 -37.04
CA ALA A 7 15.91 32.54 -36.56
C ALA A 7 15.91 32.38 -34.99
N ARG A 8 15.40 33.37 -34.27
CA ARG A 8 15.21 33.33 -32.82
C ARG A 8 14.08 32.36 -32.41
N GLU A 9 12.98 32.36 -33.17
CA GLU A 9 11.82 31.47 -32.89
C GLU A 9 12.22 30.02 -33.19
N ILE A 10 13.00 29.74 -34.25
CA ILE A 10 13.52 28.42 -34.54
C ILE A 10 14.43 27.91 -33.41
N ARG A 11 15.32 28.75 -32.87
CA ARG A 11 16.18 28.38 -31.74
C ARG A 11 15.37 28.02 -30.49
N TRP A 12 14.38 28.83 -30.16
CA TRP A 12 13.51 28.50 -29.01
C TRP A 12 12.72 27.20 -29.20
N LEU A 13 12.25 26.96 -30.42
CA LEU A 13 11.58 25.70 -30.77
C LEU A 13 12.52 24.50 -30.62
N CYS A 14 13.75 24.60 -31.06
CA CYS A 14 14.76 23.55 -30.88
C CYS A 14 15.05 23.29 -29.39
N TYR A 15 15.22 24.34 -28.57
CA TYR A 15 15.42 24.15 -27.13
C TYR A 15 14.22 23.48 -26.46
N LEU A 16 13.00 23.92 -26.78
CA LEU A 16 11.78 23.32 -26.25
C LEU A 16 11.68 21.84 -26.66
N THR A 17 11.95 21.52 -27.92
CA THR A 17 11.96 20.14 -28.41
C THR A 17 12.98 19.27 -27.67
N VAL A 18 14.21 19.76 -27.47
CA VAL A 18 15.22 19.04 -26.70
C VAL A 18 14.77 18.81 -25.25
N VAL A 19 14.22 19.84 -24.59
CA VAL A 19 13.70 19.72 -23.24
C VAL A 19 12.57 18.68 -23.17
N LEU A 20 11.63 18.70 -24.11
CA LEU A 20 10.54 17.74 -24.18
C LEU A 20 11.03 16.31 -24.45
N LEU A 21 12.02 16.13 -25.33
CA LEU A 21 12.63 14.81 -25.58
C LEU A 21 13.37 14.28 -24.35
N VAL A 22 14.11 15.13 -23.65
CA VAL A 22 14.80 14.76 -22.39
C VAL A 22 13.77 14.42 -21.32
N ALA A 23 12.70 15.20 -21.18
CA ALA A 23 11.61 14.92 -20.25
C ALA A 23 10.91 13.60 -20.60
N ALA A 24 10.59 13.37 -21.88
CA ALA A 24 10.01 12.12 -22.34
C ALA A 24 10.93 10.94 -22.03
N TRP A 25 12.22 11.05 -22.37
CA TRP A 25 13.19 10.00 -22.07
C TRP A 25 13.34 9.73 -20.55
N ARG A 26 13.20 10.77 -19.75
CA ARG A 26 13.39 10.70 -18.27
C ARG A 26 12.17 10.14 -17.54
N TYR A 27 10.96 10.39 -18.04
CA TYR A 27 9.72 10.14 -17.29
C TYR A 27 8.76 9.15 -17.95
N LEU A 28 8.83 8.93 -19.26
CA LEU A 28 7.95 7.98 -19.93
C LEU A 28 8.39 6.53 -19.67
N PRO A 29 7.44 5.60 -19.45
CA PRO A 29 7.69 4.18 -19.36
C PRO A 29 8.35 3.66 -20.64
N ARG A 30 9.30 2.73 -20.51
CA ARG A 30 10.01 2.11 -21.62
C ARG A 30 9.32 0.83 -22.08
N PRO A 31 9.51 0.42 -23.36
CA PRO A 31 9.06 -0.89 -23.84
C PRO A 31 9.61 -2.01 -22.94
N TRP A 32 8.72 -2.93 -22.58
CA TRP A 32 9.06 -4.09 -21.77
C TRP A 32 8.39 -5.33 -22.35
N HIS A 33 9.13 -6.42 -22.45
CA HIS A 33 8.67 -7.68 -23.00
C HIS A 33 8.79 -8.76 -21.95
N PRO A 34 7.68 -9.33 -21.45
CA PRO A 34 7.73 -10.43 -20.51
C PRO A 34 8.30 -11.68 -21.19
N THR A 35 9.11 -12.44 -20.48
CA THR A 35 9.63 -13.74 -20.93
C THR A 35 8.68 -14.88 -20.56
N HIS A 36 7.80 -14.64 -19.61
CA HIS A 36 6.82 -15.61 -19.11
C HIS A 36 5.46 -14.97 -18.94
N THR A 37 4.41 -15.80 -19.11
CA THR A 37 3.05 -15.46 -18.74
C THR A 37 2.47 -16.63 -17.96
N LEU A 38 1.90 -16.37 -16.78
CA LEU A 38 1.23 -17.37 -15.95
C LEU A 38 -0.20 -16.91 -15.68
N GLU A 39 -1.16 -17.81 -15.89
CA GLU A 39 -2.55 -17.59 -15.49
C GLU A 39 -2.90 -18.47 -14.28
N THR A 40 -3.61 -17.87 -13.35
CA THR A 40 -4.19 -18.52 -12.18
C THR A 40 -5.72 -18.41 -12.22
N ALA A 41 -6.41 -18.73 -11.15
CA ALA A 41 -7.86 -18.56 -11.10
C ALA A 41 -8.28 -17.10 -11.31
N HIS A 42 -7.58 -16.13 -10.65
CA HIS A 42 -7.99 -14.73 -10.65
C HIS A 42 -6.99 -13.78 -11.33
N TYR A 43 -5.73 -14.21 -11.56
CA TYR A 43 -4.68 -13.34 -12.07
C TYR A 43 -4.10 -13.80 -13.40
N ARG A 44 -3.62 -12.80 -14.19
CA ARG A 44 -2.72 -13.00 -15.32
C ARG A 44 -1.43 -12.24 -15.05
N ILE A 45 -0.34 -12.99 -14.87
CA ILE A 45 0.98 -12.47 -14.47
C ILE A 45 1.91 -12.50 -15.67
N TYR A 46 2.32 -11.32 -16.12
CA TYR A 46 3.41 -11.13 -17.08
C TYR A 46 4.70 -10.92 -16.32
N SER A 47 5.79 -11.61 -16.69
CA SER A 47 7.00 -11.55 -15.87
C SER A 47 8.30 -11.75 -16.66
N THR A 48 9.37 -11.17 -16.11
CA THR A 48 10.77 -11.43 -16.47
C THR A 48 11.50 -12.15 -15.31
N ALA A 49 10.83 -12.39 -14.19
CA ALA A 49 11.37 -13.17 -13.07
C ALA A 49 11.48 -14.66 -13.40
N THR A 50 12.14 -15.43 -12.56
CA THR A 50 12.28 -16.88 -12.73
C THR A 50 10.94 -17.61 -12.56
N PRO A 51 10.72 -18.77 -13.18
CA PRO A 51 9.49 -19.55 -13.01
C PRO A 51 9.16 -19.86 -11.54
N GLN A 52 10.17 -20.06 -10.70
CA GLN A 52 9.98 -20.30 -9.28
C GLN A 52 9.43 -19.05 -8.57
N GLN A 53 9.99 -17.87 -8.85
CA GLN A 53 9.53 -16.59 -8.29
C GLN A 53 8.11 -16.27 -8.75
N ILE A 54 7.80 -16.51 -10.02
CA ILE A 54 6.46 -16.30 -10.59
C ILE A 54 5.43 -17.19 -9.87
N ASN A 55 5.71 -18.50 -9.72
CA ASN A 55 4.80 -19.43 -9.05
C ASN A 55 4.59 -19.08 -7.57
N ARG A 56 5.64 -18.64 -6.88
CA ARG A 56 5.55 -18.19 -5.49
C ARG A 56 4.69 -16.93 -5.38
N THR A 57 4.89 -15.95 -6.26
CA THR A 57 4.09 -14.72 -6.31
C THR A 57 2.63 -15.03 -6.64
N ALA A 58 2.38 -15.84 -7.64
CA ALA A 58 1.04 -16.27 -8.04
C ALA A 58 0.26 -16.88 -6.87
N ARG A 59 0.91 -17.75 -6.11
CA ARG A 59 0.31 -18.35 -4.91
C ARG A 59 0.01 -17.30 -3.82
N ALA A 60 0.91 -16.36 -3.60
CA ALA A 60 0.70 -15.28 -2.63
C ALA A 60 -0.50 -14.38 -3.02
N LEU A 61 -0.66 -14.10 -4.31
CA LEU A 61 -1.78 -13.32 -4.84
C LEU A 61 -3.11 -14.06 -4.73
N GLU A 62 -3.16 -15.37 -5.00
CA GLU A 62 -4.37 -16.16 -4.79
C GLU A 62 -4.75 -16.23 -3.29
N PHE A 63 -3.77 -16.27 -2.39
CA PHE A 63 -4.03 -16.17 -0.96
C PHE A 63 -4.57 -14.80 -0.56
N LEU A 64 -4.04 -13.72 -1.16
CA LEU A 64 -4.59 -12.38 -0.98
C LEU A 64 -6.05 -12.31 -1.45
N TYR A 65 -6.32 -12.78 -2.68
CA TYR A 65 -7.67 -12.78 -3.24
C TYR A 65 -8.66 -13.50 -2.33
N ALA A 66 -8.33 -14.72 -1.90
CA ALA A 66 -9.18 -15.50 -1.01
C ALA A 66 -9.42 -14.80 0.34
N ALA A 67 -8.37 -14.22 0.92
CA ALA A 67 -8.46 -13.49 2.19
C ALA A 67 -9.28 -12.20 2.06
N TYR A 68 -9.08 -11.47 0.98
CA TYR A 68 -9.82 -10.25 0.66
C TYR A 68 -11.31 -10.56 0.41
N SER A 69 -11.60 -11.56 -0.43
CA SER A 69 -12.96 -12.03 -0.72
C SER A 69 -13.70 -12.46 0.55
N ASN A 70 -13.02 -13.16 1.46
CA ASN A 70 -13.61 -13.59 2.73
C ASN A 70 -13.97 -12.38 3.65
N ARG A 71 -13.25 -11.27 3.54
CA ARG A 71 -13.50 -10.06 4.36
C ARG A 71 -14.46 -9.09 3.70
N LEU A 72 -14.38 -8.91 2.40
CA LEU A 72 -15.04 -7.85 1.65
C LEU A 72 -15.96 -8.36 0.51
N GLY A 73 -16.04 -9.67 0.28
CA GLY A 73 -16.81 -10.26 -0.83
C GLY A 73 -18.33 -10.09 -0.75
N THR A 74 -18.84 -9.47 0.30
CA THR A 74 -20.26 -9.14 0.46
C THR A 74 -20.57 -7.65 0.29
N VAL A 75 -19.56 -6.83 -0.08
CA VAL A 75 -19.80 -5.42 -0.44
C VAL A 75 -20.71 -5.35 -1.66
N LYS A 76 -21.56 -4.33 -1.72
CA LYS A 76 -22.56 -4.18 -2.78
C LYS A 76 -21.96 -4.14 -4.20
N GLY A 77 -20.74 -3.61 -4.33
CA GLY A 77 -20.02 -3.51 -5.61
C GLY A 77 -19.26 -4.78 -6.03
N TRP A 78 -19.23 -5.83 -5.20
CA TRP A 78 -18.44 -7.02 -5.45
C TRP A 78 -18.82 -7.71 -6.76
N GLN A 79 -17.83 -7.93 -7.62
CA GLN A 79 -17.96 -8.68 -8.88
C GLN A 79 -17.16 -9.98 -8.78
N ALA A 80 -17.84 -11.10 -8.54
CA ALA A 80 -17.20 -12.42 -8.49
C ALA A 80 -16.72 -12.88 -9.88
N ASP A 81 -17.42 -12.45 -10.92
CA ASP A 81 -17.14 -12.82 -12.31
C ASP A 81 -16.48 -11.65 -13.04
N HIS A 82 -15.21 -11.42 -12.74
CA HIS A 82 -14.39 -10.33 -13.30
C HIS A 82 -13.32 -10.88 -14.25
N PRO A 83 -12.81 -10.10 -15.22
CA PRO A 83 -11.65 -10.47 -16.01
C PRO A 83 -10.43 -10.73 -15.12
N LYS A 84 -9.49 -11.57 -15.58
CA LYS A 84 -8.25 -11.81 -14.84
C LYS A 84 -7.49 -10.53 -14.57
N LEU A 85 -7.19 -10.28 -13.30
CA LEU A 85 -6.44 -9.14 -12.81
C LEU A 85 -5.01 -9.17 -13.37
N GLN A 86 -4.57 -8.08 -13.95
CA GLN A 86 -3.27 -8.01 -14.62
C GLN A 86 -2.15 -7.62 -13.66
N VAL A 87 -1.05 -8.35 -13.72
CA VAL A 87 0.12 -8.13 -12.89
C VAL A 87 1.38 -8.15 -13.75
N LYS A 88 2.28 -7.18 -13.56
CA LYS A 88 3.64 -7.18 -14.11
C LYS A 88 4.64 -7.40 -12.99
N LEU A 89 5.30 -8.54 -13.02
CA LEU A 89 6.33 -8.91 -12.07
C LEU A 89 7.70 -8.79 -12.75
N TYR A 90 8.45 -7.77 -12.38
CA TYR A 90 9.82 -7.58 -12.84
C TYR A 90 10.77 -8.50 -12.08
N GLN A 91 11.87 -8.89 -12.72
CA GLN A 91 12.86 -9.77 -12.09
C GLN A 91 13.50 -9.13 -10.85
N ASP A 92 13.73 -7.80 -10.90
CA ASP A 92 14.35 -7.04 -9.82
C ASP A 92 13.97 -5.54 -9.87
N ARG A 93 14.38 -4.83 -8.83
CA ARG A 93 14.17 -3.38 -8.68
C ARG A 93 14.84 -2.57 -9.79
N ALA A 94 16.02 -2.98 -10.25
CA ALA A 94 16.76 -2.26 -11.28
C ALA A 94 16.03 -2.30 -12.62
N GLU A 95 15.47 -3.45 -12.99
CA GLU A 95 14.64 -3.58 -14.19
C GLU A 95 13.37 -2.73 -14.06
N MET A 96 12.64 -2.84 -12.95
CA MET A 96 11.42 -2.05 -12.75
C MET A 96 11.67 -0.55 -12.90
N ARG A 97 12.74 -0.03 -12.29
CA ARG A 97 13.11 1.39 -12.39
C ARG A 97 13.59 1.79 -13.79
N ARG A 98 14.30 0.91 -14.47
CA ARG A 98 14.74 1.15 -15.86
C ARG A 98 13.54 1.28 -16.80
N ILE A 99 12.50 0.47 -16.59
CA ILE A 99 11.28 0.47 -17.41
C ILE A 99 10.37 1.64 -17.06
N ASN A 100 10.33 2.03 -15.78
CA ASN A 100 9.45 3.07 -15.24
C ASN A 100 10.28 4.20 -14.60
N PRO A 101 11.03 4.99 -15.37
CA PRO A 101 12.00 5.95 -14.82
C PRO A 101 11.38 7.10 -14.02
N GLY A 102 10.07 7.33 -14.16
CA GLY A 102 9.33 8.38 -13.45
C GLY A 102 8.78 7.97 -12.07
N LEU A 103 9.06 6.75 -11.59
CA LEU A 103 8.48 6.23 -10.33
C LEU A 103 8.95 6.95 -9.05
N GLY A 104 10.03 7.72 -9.11
CA GLY A 104 10.57 8.35 -7.91
C GLY A 104 11.05 7.31 -6.90
N TRP A 105 10.49 7.34 -5.68
CA TRP A 105 10.83 6.44 -4.57
C TRP A 105 9.96 5.17 -4.53
N ALA A 106 8.84 5.12 -5.27
CA ALA A 106 7.90 3.99 -5.21
C ALA A 106 8.56 2.64 -5.56
N GLU A 107 8.30 1.63 -4.75
CA GLU A 107 8.83 0.28 -4.91
C GLU A 107 7.85 -0.63 -5.68
N ALA A 108 6.59 -0.24 -5.77
CA ALA A 108 5.55 -0.85 -6.56
C ALA A 108 4.51 0.21 -6.92
N PHE A 109 3.57 -0.10 -7.79
CA PHE A 109 2.42 0.77 -8.06
C PHE A 109 1.30 0.04 -8.79
N TYR A 110 0.08 0.41 -8.45
CA TYR A 110 -1.10 0.10 -9.21
C TYR A 110 -1.44 1.28 -10.14
N ARG A 111 -1.68 0.98 -11.39
CA ARG A 111 -2.33 1.88 -12.35
C ARG A 111 -3.21 1.02 -13.22
N GLU A 112 -4.50 1.26 -13.15
CA GLU A 112 -5.51 0.51 -13.88
C GLU A 112 -5.10 0.23 -15.33
N PRO A 113 -5.27 -0.98 -15.81
CA PRO A 113 -5.76 -2.18 -15.10
C PRO A 113 -4.65 -3.08 -14.55
N CYS A 114 -3.48 -2.56 -14.16
CA CYS A 114 -2.31 -3.39 -13.95
C CYS A 114 -1.50 -3.01 -12.70
N CYS A 115 -1.27 -4.00 -11.82
CA CYS A 115 -0.27 -3.90 -10.75
C CYS A 115 1.14 -4.13 -11.28
N ARG A 116 2.11 -3.44 -10.71
CA ARG A 116 3.52 -3.52 -11.08
C ARG A 116 4.39 -3.53 -9.84
N ALA A 117 5.17 -4.60 -9.70
CA ALA A 117 6.20 -4.72 -8.67
C ALA A 117 7.33 -5.61 -9.14
N TYR A 118 8.41 -5.67 -8.40
CA TYR A 118 9.49 -6.62 -8.62
C TYR A 118 9.51 -7.69 -7.54
N PHE A 119 10.18 -8.81 -7.82
CA PHE A 119 10.44 -9.82 -6.81
C PHE A 119 11.62 -9.37 -5.95
N SER A 120 11.39 -9.17 -4.67
CA SER A 120 12.39 -8.66 -3.73
C SER A 120 13.20 -9.83 -3.16
N GLU A 121 14.17 -10.32 -3.93
CA GLU A 121 15.02 -11.42 -3.51
C GLU A 121 15.93 -11.00 -2.34
N GLY A 122 15.88 -11.76 -1.26
CA GLY A 122 16.58 -11.44 -0.03
C GLY A 122 15.69 -10.82 1.06
N ASP A 123 14.53 -10.33 0.74
CA ASP A 123 13.54 -9.96 1.74
C ASP A 123 12.87 -11.19 2.33
N ILE A 124 12.59 -11.15 3.63
CA ILE A 124 11.88 -12.25 4.33
C ILE A 124 10.46 -12.39 3.75
N ASN A 125 9.80 -11.26 3.45
CA ASN A 125 8.54 -11.22 2.73
C ASN A 125 8.73 -10.53 1.37
N PRO A 126 9.09 -11.26 0.30
CA PRO A 126 9.30 -10.67 -1.02
C PRO A 126 8.01 -10.27 -1.75
N TYR A 127 6.84 -10.45 -1.12
CA TYR A 127 5.54 -10.26 -1.76
C TYR A 127 4.82 -9.00 -1.30
N PHE A 128 5.24 -8.37 -0.21
CA PHE A 128 4.40 -7.36 0.44
C PHE A 128 4.12 -6.14 -0.46
N TRP A 129 5.07 -5.69 -1.26
CA TRP A 129 4.83 -4.63 -2.23
C TRP A 129 3.77 -5.01 -3.27
N MET A 130 3.85 -6.22 -3.81
CA MET A 130 2.87 -6.72 -4.77
C MET A 130 1.48 -6.89 -4.13
N THR A 131 1.41 -7.43 -2.92
CA THR A 131 0.13 -7.61 -2.21
C THR A 131 -0.50 -6.29 -1.81
N HIS A 132 0.30 -5.27 -1.51
CA HIS A 132 -0.17 -3.90 -1.29
C HIS A 132 -0.87 -3.35 -2.54
N GLU A 133 -0.18 -3.35 -3.67
CA GLU A 133 -0.73 -2.82 -4.93
C GLU A 133 -1.90 -3.64 -5.47
N CYS A 134 -1.86 -4.97 -5.29
CA CYS A 134 -2.99 -5.82 -5.68
C CYS A 134 -4.19 -5.64 -4.75
N THR A 135 -4.03 -5.12 -3.52
CA THR A 135 -5.17 -4.72 -2.70
C THR A 135 -5.87 -3.50 -3.28
N HIS A 136 -5.13 -2.49 -3.74
CA HIS A 136 -5.72 -1.37 -4.50
C HIS A 136 -6.47 -1.87 -5.74
N GLN A 137 -5.88 -2.81 -6.48
CA GLN A 137 -6.54 -3.41 -7.64
C GLN A 137 -7.84 -4.11 -7.25
N LEU A 138 -7.87 -4.86 -6.15
CA LEU A 138 -9.09 -5.51 -5.65
C LEU A 138 -10.15 -4.50 -5.21
N ASN A 139 -9.75 -3.40 -4.53
CA ASN A 139 -10.66 -2.32 -4.17
C ASN A 139 -11.36 -1.74 -5.41
N HIS A 140 -10.60 -1.45 -6.47
CA HIS A 140 -11.10 -0.76 -7.66
C HIS A 140 -11.78 -1.69 -8.68
N GLU A 141 -11.13 -2.81 -9.04
CA GLU A 141 -11.57 -3.65 -10.16
C GLU A 141 -12.52 -4.78 -9.75
N VAL A 142 -12.61 -5.14 -8.46
CA VAL A 142 -13.43 -6.25 -7.98
C VAL A 142 -14.51 -5.81 -7.01
N ALA A 143 -14.15 -5.01 -6.02
CA ALA A 143 -15.08 -4.53 -5.00
C ALA A 143 -15.75 -3.21 -5.38
N HIS A 144 -15.22 -2.48 -6.37
CA HIS A 144 -15.70 -1.15 -6.81
C HIS A 144 -15.93 -0.19 -5.65
N LEU A 145 -14.96 -0.13 -4.75
CA LEU A 145 -14.96 0.76 -3.60
C LEU A 145 -14.31 2.11 -3.97
N GLU A 146 -14.97 3.20 -3.59
CA GLU A 146 -14.43 4.55 -3.63
C GLU A 146 -14.07 4.96 -2.20
N LEU A 147 -12.83 4.74 -1.80
CA LEU A 147 -12.38 4.92 -0.43
C LEU A 147 -11.66 6.26 -0.22
N ALA A 148 -11.86 6.87 0.94
CA ALA A 148 -10.99 7.94 1.42
C ALA A 148 -9.55 7.40 1.55
N GLN A 149 -8.55 8.26 1.29
CA GLN A 149 -7.14 7.87 1.22
C GLN A 149 -6.67 7.04 2.42
N TRP A 150 -7.07 7.42 3.63
CA TRP A 150 -6.67 6.71 4.84
C TRP A 150 -7.15 5.25 4.87
N LEU A 151 -8.34 4.98 4.35
CA LEU A 151 -8.95 3.64 4.34
C LEU A 151 -8.44 2.83 3.15
N GLU A 152 -8.21 3.49 2.01
CA GLU A 152 -7.61 2.89 0.81
C GLU A 152 -6.20 2.35 1.12
N GLU A 153 -5.32 3.21 1.62
CA GLU A 153 -3.96 2.84 2.04
C GLU A 153 -3.97 1.92 3.27
N GLY A 154 -4.96 2.14 4.14
CA GLY A 154 -5.17 1.31 5.32
C GLY A 154 -5.48 -0.14 4.97
N PHE A 155 -6.36 -0.40 3.98
CA PHE A 155 -6.63 -1.75 3.49
C PHE A 155 -5.39 -2.36 2.83
N ALA A 156 -4.73 -1.61 1.94
CA ALA A 156 -3.53 -2.08 1.27
C ALA A 156 -2.43 -2.50 2.27
N THR A 157 -2.20 -1.68 3.30
CA THR A 157 -1.23 -2.01 4.36
C THR A 157 -1.71 -3.12 5.29
N TYR A 158 -2.98 -3.19 5.63
CA TYR A 158 -3.53 -4.26 6.48
C TYR A 158 -3.34 -5.65 5.87
N PHE A 159 -3.66 -5.81 4.58
CA PHE A 159 -3.47 -7.09 3.90
C PHE A 159 -1.99 -7.39 3.65
N SER A 160 -1.21 -6.42 3.19
CA SER A 160 0.21 -6.63 2.85
C SER A 160 1.11 -6.87 4.06
N THR A 161 0.74 -6.38 5.24
CA THR A 161 1.45 -6.66 6.50
C THR A 161 1.01 -7.96 7.18
N SER A 162 0.07 -8.69 6.61
CA SER A 162 -0.39 -9.97 7.14
C SER A 162 0.55 -11.12 6.76
N GLN A 163 0.72 -12.09 7.65
CA GLN A 163 1.62 -13.23 7.44
C GLN A 163 1.13 -14.17 6.35
N ILE A 164 1.96 -14.42 5.34
CA ILE A 164 1.74 -15.49 4.37
C ILE A 164 2.20 -16.81 4.98
N ARG A 165 1.30 -17.79 5.03
CA ARG A 165 1.54 -19.14 5.54
C ARG A 165 1.43 -20.18 4.42
N SER A 166 1.73 -21.44 4.74
CA SER A 166 1.66 -22.54 3.77
C SER A 166 0.29 -22.74 3.14
N ASN A 167 -0.78 -22.37 3.85
CA ASN A 167 -2.19 -22.60 3.48
C ASN A 167 -3.02 -21.34 3.26
N GLY A 168 -2.41 -20.14 3.29
CA GLY A 168 -3.15 -18.89 3.06
C GLY A 168 -2.50 -17.65 3.66
N LEU A 169 -3.20 -16.54 3.55
CA LEU A 169 -2.87 -15.29 4.20
C LEU A 169 -3.55 -15.25 5.57
N ALA A 170 -2.75 -15.22 6.64
CA ALA A 170 -3.24 -15.09 8.01
C ALA A 170 -3.52 -13.62 8.32
N VAL A 171 -4.67 -13.12 7.85
CA VAL A 171 -5.05 -11.70 7.95
C VAL A 171 -5.06 -11.23 9.41
N GLY A 172 -4.50 -10.04 9.67
CA GLY A 172 -4.35 -9.46 11.00
C GLY A 172 -3.20 -10.06 11.84
N ARG A 173 -2.54 -11.14 11.35
CA ARG A 173 -1.30 -11.65 11.96
C ARG A 173 -0.12 -10.90 11.37
N ILE A 174 0.40 -9.93 12.11
CA ILE A 174 1.41 -8.98 11.64
C ILE A 174 2.72 -9.69 11.29
N ASP A 175 3.19 -9.46 10.07
CA ASP A 175 4.56 -9.76 9.63
C ASP A 175 5.44 -8.53 9.89
N GLN A 176 6.38 -8.66 10.84
CA GLN A 176 7.28 -7.58 11.23
C GLN A 176 8.29 -7.19 10.12
N ASN A 177 8.42 -8.03 9.09
CA ASN A 177 9.32 -7.79 7.96
C ASN A 177 8.63 -7.08 6.80
N THR A 178 7.69 -6.19 7.08
CA THR A 178 6.91 -5.46 6.09
C THR A 178 6.80 -3.98 6.43
N TYR A 179 6.67 -3.14 5.41
CA TYR A 179 6.34 -1.72 5.56
C TYR A 179 4.83 -1.57 5.87
N PRO A 180 4.42 -0.69 6.81
CA PRO A 180 5.21 0.25 7.61
C PRO A 180 5.64 -0.30 8.99
N VAL A 181 5.50 -1.61 9.25
CA VAL A 181 5.78 -2.20 10.58
C VAL A 181 7.20 -1.92 11.05
N TRP A 182 8.16 -1.84 10.14
CA TRP A 182 9.56 -1.48 10.44
C TRP A 182 9.71 -0.15 11.18
N TRP A 183 8.76 0.78 10.97
CA TRP A 183 8.78 2.13 11.52
C TRP A 183 7.84 2.31 12.70
N ILE A 184 7.35 1.21 13.30
CA ILE A 184 6.35 1.29 14.39
C ILE A 184 6.84 2.12 15.59
N ASP A 185 8.15 2.23 15.78
CA ASP A 185 8.74 3.02 16.86
C ASP A 185 8.66 4.52 16.62
N ASP A 186 8.53 4.99 15.38
CA ASP A 186 8.29 6.39 15.02
C ASP A 186 6.92 6.89 15.53
N LEU A 187 5.97 5.99 15.70
CA LEU A 187 4.69 6.25 16.35
C LEU A 187 4.90 6.22 17.86
N ALA A 188 5.40 7.31 18.43
CA ALA A 188 5.64 7.40 19.85
C ALA A 188 4.32 7.49 20.62
N THR A 189 4.05 6.48 21.43
CA THR A 189 2.84 6.36 22.23
C THR A 189 3.19 6.31 23.72
N SER A 190 3.44 7.47 24.33
CA SER A 190 3.49 7.58 25.79
C SER A 190 2.08 7.41 26.39
N SER A 191 1.95 7.40 27.71
CA SER A 191 0.63 7.38 28.34
C SER A 191 -0.16 8.69 28.19
N ASN A 192 0.50 9.77 27.73
CA ASN A 192 -0.10 11.09 27.53
C ASN A 192 -0.35 11.35 26.03
N LEU A 193 -1.58 11.07 25.57
CA LEU A 193 -2.00 11.28 24.19
C LEU A 193 -1.86 12.77 23.77
N THR A 194 -2.25 13.72 24.64
CA THR A 194 -2.18 15.15 24.35
C THR A 194 -0.74 15.56 24.06
N ALA A 195 0.21 15.16 24.90
CA ALA A 195 1.62 15.44 24.68
C ALA A 195 2.16 14.80 23.40
N ASN A 196 1.69 13.60 23.03
CA ASN A 196 2.09 12.95 21.79
C ASN A 196 1.56 13.67 20.54
N ILE A 197 0.38 14.27 20.61
CA ILE A 197 -0.18 15.11 19.54
C ILE A 197 0.59 16.43 19.47
N GLU A 198 0.81 17.10 20.59
CA GLU A 198 1.51 18.39 20.65
C GLU A 198 2.96 18.33 20.13
N ASN A 199 3.68 17.24 20.41
CA ASN A 199 5.04 17.04 19.90
C ASN A 199 5.10 16.45 18.47
N GLY A 200 3.94 16.17 17.84
CA GLY A 200 3.83 15.70 16.48
C GLY A 200 4.25 14.23 16.26
N SER A 201 4.33 13.42 17.32
CA SER A 201 4.57 11.97 17.23
C SER A 201 3.28 11.18 16.97
N VAL A 202 2.13 11.80 17.20
CA VAL A 202 0.80 11.30 16.82
C VAL A 202 0.05 12.37 16.02
N ILE A 203 -0.49 11.97 14.87
CA ILE A 203 -1.37 12.83 14.08
C ILE A 203 -2.81 12.62 14.59
N PRO A 204 -3.60 13.68 14.86
CA PRO A 204 -4.99 13.54 15.25
C PRO A 204 -5.78 12.68 14.24
N LEU A 205 -6.58 11.71 14.70
CA LEU A 205 -7.35 10.84 13.80
C LEU A 205 -8.31 11.62 12.90
N ARG A 206 -8.82 12.76 13.38
CA ARG A 206 -9.63 13.65 12.53
C ARG A 206 -8.85 14.14 11.31
N ALA A 207 -7.57 14.48 11.48
CA ALA A 207 -6.71 14.88 10.37
C ALA A 207 -6.36 13.70 9.44
N ILE A 208 -6.18 12.51 10.00
CA ILE A 208 -5.98 11.28 9.23
C ILE A 208 -7.20 10.96 8.35
N ILE A 209 -8.40 10.99 8.93
CA ILE A 209 -9.65 10.61 8.25
C ILE A 209 -10.04 11.65 7.19
N THR A 210 -9.89 12.94 7.50
CA THR A 210 -10.26 14.01 6.57
C THR A 210 -9.20 14.33 5.54
N GLY A 211 -7.96 13.86 5.72
CA GLY A 211 -6.80 14.23 4.90
C GLY A 211 -6.41 15.72 5.05
N SER A 212 -6.89 16.41 6.09
CA SER A 212 -6.66 17.84 6.28
C SER A 212 -6.37 18.19 7.76
N GLY A 213 -5.64 19.29 7.98
CA GLY A 213 -5.28 19.75 9.33
C GLY A 213 -4.12 19.00 9.99
N GLY A 214 -3.50 18.05 9.30
CA GLY A 214 -2.29 17.35 9.74
C GLY A 214 -1.00 18.01 9.22
N PRO A 215 0.17 17.46 9.62
CA PRO A 215 1.46 17.90 9.10
C PRO A 215 1.60 17.57 7.60
N SER A 216 2.57 18.20 6.92
CA SER A 216 2.86 17.87 5.52
C SER A 216 3.25 16.39 5.37
N MET A 217 2.60 15.68 4.47
CA MET A 217 2.89 14.27 4.18
C MET A 217 4.34 14.07 3.71
N ASN A 218 4.91 14.99 2.92
CA ASN A 218 6.29 14.88 2.43
C ASN A 218 7.33 14.79 3.56
N GLY A 219 7.05 15.40 4.72
CA GLY A 219 7.95 15.35 5.88
C GLY A 219 7.60 14.27 6.92
N LYS A 220 6.44 13.61 6.77
CA LYS A 220 5.89 12.66 7.75
C LYS A 220 5.28 11.42 7.10
N PHE A 221 5.79 11.04 5.94
CA PHE A 221 5.23 9.95 5.13
C PHE A 221 5.04 8.64 5.92
N ASN A 222 6.10 8.15 6.57
CA ASN A 222 6.02 6.92 7.37
C ASN A 222 5.00 7.03 8.51
N LEU A 223 4.88 8.22 9.12
CA LEU A 223 3.93 8.43 10.20
C LEU A 223 2.46 8.33 9.71
N TYR A 224 2.16 8.84 8.51
CA TYR A 224 0.85 8.68 7.90
C TYR A 224 0.53 7.20 7.64
N TYR A 225 1.46 6.45 7.04
CA TYR A 225 1.27 5.02 6.78
C TYR A 225 1.11 4.22 8.08
N LEU A 226 1.83 4.56 9.13
CA LEU A 226 1.64 3.96 10.46
C LEU A 226 0.24 4.21 11.02
N HIS A 227 -0.30 5.44 10.86
CA HIS A 227 -1.67 5.74 11.29
C HIS A 227 -2.71 4.98 10.45
N TRP A 228 -2.61 5.01 9.13
CA TRP A 228 -3.52 4.31 8.23
C TRP A 228 -3.55 2.81 8.51
N TRP A 229 -2.38 2.20 8.62
CA TRP A 229 -2.24 0.79 8.96
C TRP A 229 -2.80 0.46 10.35
N THR A 230 -2.33 1.16 11.39
CA THR A 230 -2.73 0.82 12.77
C THR A 230 -4.20 1.12 13.05
N LEU A 231 -4.77 2.17 12.44
CA LEU A 231 -6.20 2.47 12.55
C LEU A 231 -7.03 1.37 11.88
N THR A 232 -6.68 0.99 10.66
CA THR A 232 -7.37 -0.09 9.94
C THR A 232 -7.23 -1.43 10.67
N HIS A 233 -6.03 -1.75 11.15
CA HIS A 233 -5.80 -2.97 11.94
C HIS A 233 -6.63 -2.95 13.23
N PHE A 234 -6.69 -1.83 13.94
CA PHE A 234 -7.53 -1.65 15.12
C PHE A 234 -9.01 -1.90 14.81
N LEU A 235 -9.53 -1.32 13.74
CA LEU A 235 -10.94 -1.48 13.37
C LEU A 235 -11.27 -2.93 13.02
N PHE A 236 -10.42 -3.62 12.26
CA PHE A 236 -10.66 -5.02 11.88
C PHE A 236 -10.48 -6.01 13.02
N GLU A 237 -9.54 -5.76 13.93
CA GLU A 237 -9.20 -6.74 14.98
C GLU A 237 -9.96 -6.47 16.29
N SER A 238 -10.56 -5.28 16.46
CA SER A 238 -11.38 -4.97 17.63
C SER A 238 -12.75 -5.65 17.53
N PRO A 239 -13.17 -6.45 18.53
CA PRO A 239 -14.53 -7.00 18.58
C PRO A 239 -15.63 -5.93 18.56
N LYS A 240 -15.31 -4.72 18.99
CA LYS A 240 -16.25 -3.58 19.03
C LYS A 240 -16.54 -3.01 17.62
N TYR A 241 -15.55 -3.03 16.70
CA TYR A 241 -15.62 -2.29 15.46
C TYR A 241 -15.64 -3.15 14.19
N ARG A 242 -15.10 -4.37 14.23
CA ARG A 242 -14.88 -5.21 13.06
C ARG A 242 -16.13 -5.45 12.20
N ASP A 243 -17.30 -5.54 12.84
CA ASP A 243 -18.56 -5.81 12.15
C ASP A 243 -19.09 -4.55 11.41
N HIS A 244 -18.54 -3.37 11.71
CA HIS A 244 -18.88 -2.09 11.06
C HIS A 244 -17.95 -1.72 9.91
N VAL A 245 -16.77 -2.37 9.79
CA VAL A 245 -15.75 -2.02 8.78
C VAL A 245 -16.28 -2.16 7.36
N LEU A 246 -17.09 -3.20 7.10
CA LEU A 246 -17.69 -3.42 5.80
C LEU A 246 -18.64 -2.27 5.40
N ALA A 247 -19.51 -1.87 6.30
CA ALA A 247 -20.43 -0.75 6.09
C ALA A 247 -19.67 0.58 5.92
N LEU A 248 -18.59 0.78 6.69
CA LEU A 248 -17.72 1.94 6.56
C LEU A 248 -17.06 1.99 5.18
N ALA A 249 -16.53 0.86 4.69
CA ALA A 249 -15.94 0.77 3.35
C ALA A 249 -16.96 1.06 2.24
N GLN A 250 -18.17 0.53 2.34
CA GLN A 250 -19.24 0.80 1.38
C GLN A 250 -19.65 2.28 1.31
N ARG A 251 -19.40 3.04 2.37
CA ARG A 251 -19.65 4.49 2.45
C ARG A 251 -18.40 5.33 2.19
N GLY A 252 -17.31 4.72 1.76
CA GLY A 252 -16.08 5.40 1.38
C GLY A 252 -15.18 5.82 2.56
N GLY A 253 -15.60 5.66 3.82
CA GLY A 253 -14.78 5.96 4.99
C GLY A 253 -14.53 7.44 5.26
N ASP A 254 -15.41 8.35 4.83
CA ASP A 254 -15.35 9.77 5.18
C ASP A 254 -15.65 10.00 6.67
N LEU A 255 -15.46 11.22 7.15
CA LEU A 255 -15.66 11.55 8.57
C LEU A 255 -17.09 11.29 9.04
N ALA A 256 -18.09 11.60 8.20
CA ALA A 256 -19.48 11.42 8.57
C ALA A 256 -19.85 9.94 8.71
N ALA A 257 -19.41 9.11 7.74
CA ALA A 257 -19.57 7.67 7.82
C ALA A 257 -18.80 7.06 9.01
N PHE A 258 -17.61 7.56 9.29
CA PHE A 258 -16.82 7.12 10.44
C PHE A 258 -17.52 7.42 11.76
N GLU A 259 -17.96 8.66 11.98
CA GLU A 259 -18.62 9.04 13.25
C GLU A 259 -19.96 8.32 13.45
N GLU A 260 -20.71 8.05 12.37
CA GLU A 260 -21.97 7.32 12.45
C GLU A 260 -21.80 5.82 12.74
N LEU A 261 -20.83 5.16 12.08
CA LEU A 261 -20.69 3.70 12.14
C LEU A 261 -19.71 3.23 13.21
N ILE A 262 -18.68 4.01 13.49
CA ILE A 262 -17.61 3.67 14.44
C ILE A 262 -17.77 4.43 15.74
N GLY A 263 -18.09 5.73 15.66
CA GLY A 263 -18.33 6.60 16.79
C GLY A 263 -17.53 7.89 16.78
N PRO A 264 -17.71 8.74 17.81
CA PRO A 264 -17.02 10.04 17.87
C PRO A 264 -15.50 9.90 17.76
N VAL A 265 -14.89 10.63 16.85
CA VAL A 265 -13.45 10.50 16.54
C VAL A 265 -12.57 10.65 17.78
N ASP A 266 -12.88 11.57 18.69
CA ASP A 266 -12.06 11.83 19.88
C ASP A 266 -12.07 10.65 20.86
N GLN A 267 -13.21 9.95 20.97
CA GLN A 267 -13.30 8.72 21.76
C GLN A 267 -12.50 7.60 21.09
N VAL A 268 -12.68 7.41 19.79
CA VAL A 268 -11.96 6.37 19.00
C VAL A 268 -10.46 6.64 19.00
N GLN A 269 -10.05 7.90 18.96
CA GLN A 269 -8.63 8.30 19.08
C GLN A 269 -7.99 7.79 20.37
N THR A 270 -8.69 7.89 21.50
CA THR A 270 -8.18 7.41 22.79
C THR A 270 -8.08 5.88 22.80
N GLU A 271 -9.12 5.18 22.34
CA GLU A 271 -9.13 3.72 22.26
C GLU A 271 -8.06 3.18 21.28
N TRP A 272 -7.89 3.83 20.12
CA TRP A 272 -6.86 3.50 19.16
C TRP A 272 -5.45 3.73 19.74
N HIS A 273 -5.23 4.81 20.46
CA HIS A 273 -3.95 5.11 21.07
C HIS A 273 -3.54 4.04 22.08
N ASP A 274 -4.48 3.61 22.95
CA ASP A 274 -4.23 2.53 23.89
C ASP A 274 -3.99 1.19 23.18
N TYR A 275 -4.73 0.93 22.10
CA TYR A 275 -4.51 -0.23 21.25
C TYR A 275 -3.09 -0.25 20.66
N VAL A 276 -2.62 0.86 20.09
CA VAL A 276 -1.28 0.95 19.51
C VAL A 276 -0.20 0.76 20.57
N ARG A 277 -0.38 1.30 21.78
CA ARG A 277 0.54 1.06 22.91
C ARG A 277 0.65 -0.43 23.23
N HIS A 278 -0.49 -1.11 23.30
CA HIS A 278 -0.51 -2.56 23.51
C HIS A 278 0.14 -3.31 22.34
N LEU A 279 -0.20 -2.95 21.11
CA LEU A 279 0.37 -3.56 19.91
C LEU A 279 1.90 -3.47 19.87
N LYS A 280 2.46 -2.30 20.17
CA LYS A 280 3.92 -2.11 20.27
C LYS A 280 4.54 -3.02 21.32
N SER A 281 3.91 -3.16 22.49
CA SER A 281 4.40 -4.05 23.55
C SER A 281 4.43 -5.52 23.12
N VAL A 282 3.41 -5.96 22.38
CA VAL A 282 3.34 -7.33 21.82
C VAL A 282 4.41 -7.55 20.75
N LEU A 283 4.62 -6.59 19.87
CA LEU A 283 5.65 -6.68 18.82
C LEU A 283 7.06 -6.71 19.42
N ALA A 284 7.36 -5.82 20.37
CA ALA A 284 8.65 -5.79 21.07
C ALA A 284 8.93 -7.09 21.85
N GLY A 285 7.89 -7.74 22.38
CA GLY A 285 8.03 -9.06 23.03
C GLY A 285 8.43 -10.16 22.06
N ARG A 286 7.93 -10.12 20.82
CA ARG A 286 8.28 -11.08 19.76
C ARG A 286 9.69 -10.88 19.20
N ASP A 287 10.15 -9.63 19.08
CA ASP A 287 11.50 -9.30 18.59
C ASP A 287 12.60 -9.92 19.44
N ARG A 288 12.43 -10.02 20.75
CA ARG A 288 13.43 -10.64 21.63
C ARG A 288 13.67 -12.14 21.34
N GLU A 289 12.68 -12.82 20.79
CA GLU A 289 12.83 -14.23 20.37
C GLU A 289 13.38 -14.35 18.93
N THR A 290 13.01 -13.43 18.05
CA THR A 290 13.33 -13.48 16.60
C THR A 290 14.66 -12.81 16.26
N LEU A 291 15.04 -11.71 16.94
CA LEU A 291 16.31 -10.97 16.72
C LEU A 291 17.57 -11.78 17.04
N LYS A 292 17.44 -12.89 17.75
CA LYS A 292 18.57 -13.83 17.90
C LYS A 292 18.91 -14.58 16.61
N GLN A 293 18.09 -14.48 15.56
CA GLN A 293 18.23 -15.30 14.35
C GLN A 293 18.37 -14.53 13.01
N LEU A 294 18.05 -13.21 12.90
CA LEU A 294 18.00 -12.54 11.60
C LEU A 294 18.52 -11.10 11.63
N LYS A 295 19.51 -10.78 10.78
CA LYS A 295 19.85 -9.39 10.41
C LYS A 295 18.76 -8.88 9.47
N VAL A 296 17.92 -7.98 9.95
CA VAL A 296 16.89 -7.32 9.14
C VAL A 296 17.57 -6.27 8.25
N HIS A 297 17.46 -6.41 6.95
CA HIS A 297 17.86 -5.38 6.00
C HIS A 297 16.75 -4.33 5.91
N ARG A 298 17.03 -3.09 6.31
CA ARG A 298 16.11 -1.96 6.17
C ARG A 298 16.40 -1.24 4.85
N PRO A 299 15.46 -1.21 3.88
CA PRO A 299 15.74 -0.69 2.54
C PRO A 299 15.91 0.83 2.44
N PHE A 300 15.84 1.57 3.55
CA PHE A 300 15.84 3.05 3.57
C PHE A 300 16.81 3.66 4.61
N GLU A 301 17.91 2.96 4.95
CA GLU A 301 19.06 3.60 5.61
C GLU A 301 20.05 4.15 4.60
#